data_f0f69b50d7e321bcbf067d927c1300dd
#
_entry.id   f0f69b50d7e321bcbf067d927c1300dd
#
_cell.length_a   1.000
_cell.length_b   1.000
_cell.length_c   1.000
_cell.angle_alpha   90.00
_cell.angle_beta   90.00
_cell.angle_gamma   90.00
#
_symmetry.space_group_name_H-M   'P 1'
#
loop_
_entity.id
_entity.type
_entity.pdbx_description
1 polymer ?
#
loop_
_entity_poly.entity_id
_entity_poly.type
_entity_poly.pdbx_seq_one_letter_code
_entity_poly.pdbx_strand_id
1 'polypeptide(L)'
;MKKQLVLTIDEIVLKKAKENIPNLSNFIEECLKRYLGLNTGEYPVHNAQELLNKISECQLELHLLNEENKLNENMERAEQELIGSTWRILYATYRDTKNVPKKQLDEAEKILGVPSSELNNILELCFIFRDEIDVTDWEKVRAEYNEME
;
A
#
# COMPACT_ATOMS: atom_id res chain seq x y z
N MET A 1 -45.01 -6.75 -9.61
CA MET A 1 -44.11 -7.88 -9.29
C MET A 1 -42.69 -7.35 -9.40
N LYS A 2 -41.93 -7.29 -8.27
CA LYS A 2 -40.53 -6.87 -8.29
C LYS A 2 -39.67 -8.04 -8.77
N LYS A 3 -38.79 -7.80 -9.74
CA LYS A 3 -37.79 -8.78 -10.21
C LYS A 3 -36.43 -8.44 -9.62
N GLN A 4 -35.63 -9.44 -9.34
CA GLN A 4 -34.28 -9.25 -8.86
C GLN A 4 -33.35 -8.91 -10.01
N LEU A 5 -32.57 -7.83 -9.87
CA LEU A 5 -31.52 -7.42 -10.79
C LEU A 5 -30.17 -7.76 -10.14
N VAL A 6 -29.32 -8.45 -10.86
CA VAL A 6 -27.94 -8.74 -10.43
C VAL A 6 -27.02 -7.78 -11.19
N LEU A 7 -26.27 -6.97 -10.44
CA LEU A 7 -25.28 -6.04 -10.97
C LEU A 7 -23.89 -6.49 -10.56
N THR A 8 -22.94 -6.48 -11.49
CA THR A 8 -21.54 -6.66 -11.19
C THR A 8 -20.93 -5.28 -10.91
N ILE A 9 -20.53 -5.04 -9.67
CA ILE A 9 -19.96 -3.78 -9.22
C ILE A 9 -18.64 -4.11 -8.53
N ASP A 10 -17.62 -3.28 -8.73
CA ASP A 10 -16.34 -3.37 -8.03
C ASP A 10 -16.56 -3.33 -6.51
N GLU A 11 -15.83 -4.17 -5.78
CA GLU A 11 -16.01 -4.37 -4.34
C GLU A 11 -15.75 -3.09 -3.55
N ILE A 12 -14.74 -2.30 -3.94
CA ILE A 12 -14.37 -1.03 -3.30
C ILE A 12 -15.48 0.00 -3.50
N VAL A 13 -16.01 0.08 -4.73
CA VAL A 13 -17.11 0.99 -5.08
C VAL A 13 -18.36 0.59 -4.30
N LEU A 14 -18.66 -0.70 -4.22
CA LEU A 14 -19.82 -1.21 -3.47
C LEU A 14 -19.72 -0.90 -1.98
N LYS A 15 -18.54 -1.05 -1.37
CA LYS A 15 -18.28 -0.73 0.03
C LYS A 15 -18.52 0.75 0.32
N LYS A 16 -17.91 1.65 -0.46
CA LYS A 16 -18.09 3.10 -0.33
C LYS A 16 -19.54 3.52 -0.57
N ALA A 17 -20.23 2.91 -1.54
CA ALA A 17 -21.63 3.19 -1.77
C ALA A 17 -22.52 2.80 -0.58
N LYS A 18 -22.28 1.66 0.04
CA LYS A 18 -23.02 1.21 1.24
C LYS A 18 -22.79 2.10 2.45
N GLU A 19 -21.58 2.67 2.59
CA GLU A 19 -21.26 3.60 3.69
C GLU A 19 -21.99 4.95 3.56
N ASN A 20 -22.22 5.41 2.32
CA ASN A 20 -22.78 6.74 2.03
C ASN A 20 -24.25 6.75 1.63
N ILE A 21 -24.80 5.60 1.24
CA ILE A 21 -26.17 5.48 0.75
C ILE A 21 -26.94 4.49 1.63
N PRO A 22 -27.79 4.97 2.55
CA PRO A 22 -28.49 4.13 3.52
C PRO A 22 -29.35 3.02 2.90
N ASN A 23 -29.86 3.24 1.68
CA ASN A 23 -30.62 2.24 0.94
C ASN A 23 -30.22 2.22 -0.53
N LEU A 24 -29.14 1.48 -0.80
CA LEU A 24 -28.56 1.38 -2.15
C LEU A 24 -29.54 0.81 -3.18
N SER A 25 -30.40 -0.14 -2.80
CA SER A 25 -31.38 -0.73 -3.70
C SER A 25 -32.43 0.29 -4.15
N ASN A 26 -32.93 1.10 -3.24
CA ASN A 26 -33.86 2.19 -3.58
C ASN A 26 -33.16 3.26 -4.43
N PHE A 27 -31.93 3.58 -4.12
CA PHE A 27 -31.16 4.54 -4.92
C PHE A 27 -31.01 4.07 -6.36
N ILE A 28 -30.65 2.79 -6.58
CA ILE A 28 -30.54 2.21 -7.93
C ILE A 28 -31.90 2.20 -8.63
N GLU A 29 -32.97 1.80 -7.92
CA GLU A 29 -34.34 1.82 -8.48
C GLU A 29 -34.74 3.20 -8.93
N GLU A 30 -34.47 4.24 -8.13
CA GLU A 30 -34.77 5.63 -8.47
C GLU A 30 -33.91 6.14 -9.65
N CYS A 31 -32.64 5.78 -9.72
CA CYS A 31 -31.78 6.08 -10.86
C CYS A 31 -32.33 5.47 -12.16
N LEU A 32 -32.76 4.20 -12.11
CA LEU A 32 -33.34 3.51 -13.25
C LEU A 32 -34.68 4.12 -13.67
N LYS A 33 -35.56 4.48 -12.73
CA LYS A 33 -36.81 5.17 -13.01
C LYS A 33 -36.56 6.50 -13.70
N ARG A 34 -35.59 7.28 -13.23
CA ARG A 34 -35.20 8.55 -13.88
C ARG A 34 -34.68 8.34 -15.29
N TYR A 35 -33.80 7.38 -15.49
CA TYR A 35 -33.21 7.04 -16.79
C TYR A 35 -34.30 6.64 -17.79
N LEU A 36 -35.30 5.88 -17.34
CA LEU A 36 -36.42 5.43 -18.18
C LEU A 36 -37.56 6.46 -18.35
N GLY A 37 -37.42 7.66 -17.76
CA GLY A 37 -38.45 8.67 -17.79
C GLY A 37 -39.76 8.31 -17.06
N LEU A 38 -39.68 7.33 -16.13
CA LEU A 38 -40.84 6.83 -15.38
C LEU A 38 -41.14 7.65 -14.13
N ASN A 39 -40.34 8.66 -13.81
CA ASN A 39 -40.51 9.51 -12.65
C ASN A 39 -41.46 10.66 -12.99
N THR A 40 -42.64 10.62 -12.38
CA THR A 40 -43.67 11.71 -12.48
C THR A 40 -43.58 12.70 -11.32
N GLY A 41 -42.57 12.62 -10.47
CA GLY A 41 -42.37 13.51 -9.32
C GLY A 41 -41.39 14.64 -9.65
N GLU A 42 -41.74 15.85 -9.22
CA GLU A 42 -40.98 17.10 -9.35
C GLU A 42 -39.61 17.03 -8.62
N TYR A 43 -38.66 16.32 -9.21
CA TYR A 43 -37.25 16.58 -8.91
C TYR A 43 -36.68 17.41 -10.07
N PRO A 44 -35.89 18.45 -9.76
CA PRO A 44 -35.25 19.23 -10.80
C PRO A 44 -34.51 18.28 -11.72
N VAL A 45 -34.84 18.31 -12.99
CA VAL A 45 -34.11 17.60 -14.04
C VAL A 45 -32.73 18.21 -14.02
N HIS A 46 -31.84 17.62 -13.23
CA HIS A 46 -30.42 17.90 -13.38
C HIS A 46 -30.10 17.55 -14.82
N ASN A 47 -29.76 18.57 -15.58
CA ASN A 47 -29.42 18.47 -16.98
C ASN A 47 -28.52 17.24 -17.17
N ALA A 48 -28.84 16.36 -18.13
CA ALA A 48 -28.03 15.17 -18.40
C ALA A 48 -26.54 15.51 -18.53
N GLN A 49 -26.25 16.72 -19.01
CA GLN A 49 -24.91 17.28 -19.10
C GLN A 49 -24.26 17.47 -17.70
N GLU A 50 -25.02 17.89 -16.70
CA GLU A 50 -24.48 18.05 -15.31
C GLU A 50 -24.13 16.70 -14.68
N LEU A 51 -24.95 15.68 -14.93
CA LEU A 51 -24.66 14.31 -14.50
C LEU A 51 -23.42 13.74 -15.20
N LEU A 52 -23.28 13.96 -16.51
CA LEU A 52 -22.11 13.56 -17.27
C LEU A 52 -20.85 14.27 -16.78
N ASN A 53 -20.94 15.55 -16.47
CA ASN A 53 -19.82 16.31 -15.90
C ASN A 53 -19.40 15.73 -14.54
N LYS A 54 -20.34 15.45 -13.63
CA LYS A 54 -20.06 14.82 -12.33
C LYS A 54 -19.44 13.42 -12.47
N ILE A 55 -19.91 12.61 -13.43
CA ILE A 55 -19.31 11.31 -13.72
C ILE A 55 -17.87 11.48 -14.17
N SER A 56 -17.62 12.44 -15.08
CA SER A 56 -16.26 12.72 -15.58
C SER A 56 -15.33 13.21 -14.46
N GLU A 57 -15.82 14.07 -13.57
CA GLU A 57 -15.07 14.53 -12.39
C GLU A 57 -14.71 13.35 -11.45
N CYS A 58 -15.69 12.51 -11.13
CA CYS A 58 -15.45 11.32 -10.29
C CYS A 58 -14.47 10.33 -10.94
N GLN A 59 -14.53 10.16 -12.26
CA GLN A 59 -13.60 9.32 -13.00
C GLN A 59 -12.17 9.87 -12.94
N LEU A 60 -12.02 11.19 -13.06
CA LEU A 60 -10.72 11.86 -12.94
C LEU A 60 -10.15 11.70 -11.53
N GLU A 61 -10.97 11.95 -10.50
CA GLU A 61 -10.54 11.77 -9.09
C GLU A 61 -10.11 10.33 -8.82
N LEU A 62 -10.86 9.36 -9.32
CA LEU A 62 -10.51 7.93 -9.18
C LEU A 62 -9.17 7.60 -9.85
N HIS A 63 -8.95 8.18 -11.04
CA HIS A 63 -7.69 8.00 -11.76
C HIS A 63 -6.51 8.58 -10.97
N LEU A 64 -6.64 9.80 -10.43
CA LEU A 64 -5.61 10.45 -9.63
C LEU A 64 -5.28 9.66 -8.36
N LEU A 65 -6.30 9.16 -7.63
CA LEU A 65 -6.11 8.32 -6.46
C LEU A 65 -5.39 7.01 -6.80
N ASN A 66 -5.70 6.39 -7.94
CA ASN A 66 -5.01 5.17 -8.37
C ASN A 66 -3.54 5.42 -8.73
N GLU A 67 -3.23 6.56 -9.37
CA GLU A 67 -1.84 6.93 -9.67
C GLU A 67 -1.06 7.24 -8.39
N GLU A 68 -1.66 7.92 -7.42
CA GLU A 68 -1.05 8.18 -6.10
C GLU A 68 -0.76 6.88 -5.36
N ASN A 69 -1.71 5.94 -5.33
CA ASN A 69 -1.51 4.63 -4.70
C ASN A 69 -0.36 3.85 -5.35
N LYS A 70 -0.29 3.83 -6.69
CA LYS A 70 0.83 3.19 -7.40
C LYS A 70 2.17 3.84 -7.08
N LEU A 71 2.19 5.17 -6.96
CA LEU A 71 3.41 5.89 -6.60
C LEU A 71 3.87 5.49 -5.20
N ASN A 72 2.96 5.44 -4.23
CA ASN A 72 3.26 5.04 -2.85
C ASN A 72 3.77 3.60 -2.79
N GLU A 73 3.12 2.64 -3.48
CA GLU A 73 3.59 1.26 -3.55
C GLU A 73 5.00 1.14 -4.17
N ASN A 74 5.29 1.94 -5.20
CA ASN A 74 6.61 1.95 -5.81
C ASN A 74 7.67 2.55 -4.88
N MET A 75 7.32 3.60 -4.11
CA MET A 75 8.21 4.20 -3.11
C MET A 75 8.52 3.21 -1.98
N GLU A 76 7.53 2.55 -1.42
CA GLU A 76 7.70 1.51 -0.39
C GLU A 76 8.58 0.36 -0.88
N ARG A 77 8.36 -0.09 -2.11
CA ARG A 77 9.18 -1.15 -2.72
C ARG A 77 10.64 -0.71 -2.91
N ALA A 78 10.87 0.52 -3.38
CA ALA A 78 12.20 1.07 -3.54
C ALA A 78 12.93 1.22 -2.18
N GLU A 79 12.21 1.61 -1.14
CA GLU A 79 12.74 1.70 0.22
C GLU A 79 13.15 0.32 0.76
N GLN A 80 12.30 -0.70 0.60
CA GLN A 80 12.61 -2.07 0.98
C GLN A 80 13.81 -2.64 0.22
N GLU A 81 13.93 -2.35 -1.08
CA GLU A 81 15.09 -2.75 -1.89
C GLU A 81 16.37 -2.07 -1.40
N LEU A 82 16.30 -0.79 -1.02
CA LEU A 82 17.44 -0.03 -0.49
C LEU A 82 17.89 -0.63 0.86
N ILE A 83 16.96 -0.90 1.77
CA ILE A 83 17.23 -1.54 3.06
C ILE A 83 17.91 -2.90 2.84
N GLY A 84 17.31 -3.77 2.04
CA GLY A 84 17.85 -5.11 1.77
C GLY A 84 19.21 -5.09 1.08
N SER A 85 19.44 -4.18 0.14
CA SER A 85 20.75 -4.04 -0.54
C SER A 85 21.83 -3.52 0.40
N THR A 86 21.49 -2.53 1.22
CA THR A 86 22.42 -1.96 2.23
C THR A 86 22.87 -3.02 3.21
N TRP A 87 21.94 -3.80 3.74
CA TRP A 87 22.25 -4.90 4.65
C TRP A 87 23.14 -5.94 3.99
N ARG A 88 22.83 -6.41 2.80
CA ARG A 88 23.62 -7.42 2.08
C ARG A 88 25.05 -6.96 1.83
N ILE A 89 25.26 -5.69 1.47
CA ILE A 89 26.59 -5.11 1.28
C ILE A 89 27.34 -5.05 2.61
N LEU A 90 26.67 -4.63 3.67
CA LEU A 90 27.25 -4.51 5.00
C LEU A 90 27.73 -5.89 5.53
N TYR A 91 26.82 -6.88 5.44
CA TYR A 91 27.14 -8.27 5.85
C TYR A 91 28.24 -8.90 5.01
N ALA A 92 28.23 -8.72 3.68
CA ALA A 92 29.29 -9.20 2.81
C ALA A 92 30.65 -8.60 3.19
N THR A 93 30.71 -7.29 3.43
CA THR A 93 31.94 -6.61 3.88
C THR A 93 32.44 -7.19 5.21
N TYR A 94 31.54 -7.38 6.18
CA TYR A 94 31.92 -7.97 7.49
C TYR A 94 32.37 -9.41 7.36
N ARG A 95 31.67 -10.22 6.57
CA ARG A 95 32.02 -11.63 6.34
C ARG A 95 33.46 -11.75 5.79
N ASP A 96 33.81 -10.89 4.83
CA ASP A 96 35.08 -10.99 4.11
C ASP A 96 36.26 -10.37 4.89
N THR A 97 36.03 -9.28 5.61
CA THR A 97 37.12 -8.52 6.28
C THR A 97 37.09 -8.56 7.80
N LYS A 98 36.00 -9.04 8.41
CA LYS A 98 35.72 -8.99 9.87
C LYS A 98 35.72 -7.56 10.44
N ASN A 99 35.67 -6.58 9.58
CA ASN A 99 35.62 -5.18 9.96
C ASN A 99 34.88 -4.38 8.91
N VAL A 100 33.98 -3.52 9.34
CA VAL A 100 33.26 -2.62 8.46
C VAL A 100 33.79 -1.20 8.64
N PRO A 101 34.17 -0.49 7.57
CA PRO A 101 34.60 0.88 7.65
C PRO A 101 33.53 1.76 8.33
N LYS A 102 33.97 2.66 9.24
CA LYS A 102 33.06 3.55 9.98
C LYS A 102 32.12 4.31 9.07
N LYS A 103 32.61 4.82 7.94
CA LYS A 103 31.78 5.54 6.95
C LYS A 103 30.61 4.67 6.45
N GLN A 104 30.85 3.39 6.21
CA GLN A 104 29.84 2.47 5.73
C GLN A 104 28.80 2.13 6.82
N LEU A 105 29.26 2.04 8.08
CA LEU A 105 28.34 1.89 9.23
C LEU A 105 27.47 3.13 9.41
N ASP A 106 28.03 4.34 9.33
CA ASP A 106 27.32 5.60 9.46
C ASP A 106 26.27 5.80 8.33
N GLU A 107 26.55 5.30 7.13
CA GLU A 107 25.59 5.28 6.01
C GLU A 107 24.47 4.24 6.24
N ALA A 108 24.84 3.06 6.70
CA ALA A 108 23.88 1.99 7.01
C ALA A 108 22.97 2.37 8.19
N GLU A 109 23.47 3.03 9.22
CA GLU A 109 22.68 3.56 10.35
C GLU A 109 21.53 4.45 9.86
N LYS A 110 21.77 5.31 8.89
CA LYS A 110 20.74 6.21 8.34
C LYS A 110 19.64 5.45 7.56
N ILE A 111 20.01 4.37 6.89
CA ILE A 111 19.10 3.60 6.02
C ILE A 111 18.36 2.53 6.83
N LEU A 112 19.07 1.81 7.69
CA LEU A 112 18.53 0.70 8.48
C LEU A 112 17.85 1.19 9.77
N GLY A 113 18.10 2.44 10.19
CA GLY A 113 17.53 3.03 11.41
C GLY A 113 18.05 2.40 12.70
N VAL A 114 19.24 1.79 12.65
CA VAL A 114 19.88 1.09 13.78
C VAL A 114 21.24 1.69 14.06
N PRO A 115 21.61 2.01 15.31
CA PRO A 115 22.91 2.59 15.66
C PRO A 115 24.10 1.75 15.19
N SER A 116 25.17 2.39 14.77
CA SER A 116 26.39 1.72 14.29
C SER A 116 26.99 0.72 15.28
N SER A 117 26.86 0.99 16.59
CA SER A 117 27.30 0.07 17.65
C SER A 117 26.49 -1.22 17.68
N GLU A 118 25.17 -1.10 17.52
CA GLU A 118 24.24 -2.23 17.47
C GLU A 118 24.40 -3.01 16.15
N LEU A 119 24.60 -2.33 15.02
CA LEU A 119 24.89 -2.97 13.74
C LEU A 119 26.12 -3.88 13.81
N ASN A 120 27.18 -3.50 14.54
CA ASN A 120 28.33 -4.35 14.74
C ASN A 120 28.00 -5.62 15.54
N ASN A 121 27.18 -5.50 16.57
CA ASN A 121 26.73 -6.66 17.37
C ASN A 121 25.87 -7.60 16.52
N ILE A 122 24.96 -7.07 15.73
CA ILE A 122 24.12 -7.85 14.80
C ILE A 122 25.00 -8.59 13.77
N LEU A 123 25.99 -7.91 13.18
CA LEU A 123 26.91 -8.51 12.21
C LEU A 123 27.74 -9.65 12.82
N GLU A 124 28.22 -9.48 14.04
CA GLU A 124 28.97 -10.52 14.78
C GLU A 124 28.08 -11.73 15.07
N LEU A 125 26.85 -11.48 15.53
CA LEU A 125 25.87 -12.51 15.82
C LEU A 125 25.48 -13.29 14.56
N CYS A 126 25.16 -12.59 13.46
CA CYS A 126 24.87 -13.21 12.18
C CYS A 126 26.04 -14.03 11.63
N PHE A 127 27.28 -13.63 11.91
CA PHE A 127 28.44 -14.40 11.50
C PHE A 127 28.62 -15.69 12.31
N ILE A 128 28.32 -15.65 13.61
CA ILE A 128 28.39 -16.83 14.50
C ILE A 128 27.28 -17.82 14.14
N PHE A 129 26.06 -17.36 13.95
CA PHE A 129 24.86 -18.17 13.72
C PHE A 129 24.45 -18.26 12.23
N ARG A 130 25.36 -18.04 11.29
CA ARG A 130 25.12 -17.97 9.85
C ARG A 130 24.43 -19.21 9.25
N ASP A 131 24.54 -20.36 9.90
CA ASP A 131 23.94 -21.61 9.45
C ASP A 131 22.51 -21.80 10.02
N GLU A 132 22.10 -20.97 10.96
CA GLU A 132 20.82 -21.04 11.69
C GLU A 132 19.89 -19.88 11.31
N ILE A 133 20.44 -18.70 10.94
CA ILE A 133 19.71 -17.48 10.62
C ILE A 133 19.78 -17.21 9.12
N ASP A 134 18.65 -16.82 8.53
CA ASP A 134 18.62 -16.31 7.14
C ASP A 134 19.25 -14.90 7.08
N VAL A 135 20.57 -14.86 6.99
CA VAL A 135 21.38 -13.63 6.98
C VAL A 135 21.17 -12.76 5.73
N THR A 136 20.37 -13.20 4.76
CA THR A 136 20.10 -12.43 3.52
C THR A 136 18.94 -11.45 3.67
N ASP A 137 18.09 -11.67 4.66
CA ASP A 137 16.87 -10.91 4.92
C ASP A 137 17.01 -10.07 6.19
N TRP A 138 17.08 -8.73 6.03
CA TRP A 138 17.25 -7.80 7.14
C TRP A 138 16.14 -7.88 8.18
N GLU A 139 14.89 -8.02 7.76
CA GLU A 139 13.74 -8.05 8.67
C GLU A 139 13.79 -9.28 9.59
N LYS A 140 14.18 -10.41 9.05
CA LYS A 140 14.36 -11.64 9.82
C LYS A 140 15.54 -11.52 10.79
N VAL A 141 16.68 -11.00 10.30
CA VAL A 141 17.86 -10.77 11.13
C VAL A 141 17.53 -9.87 12.32
N ARG A 142 16.79 -8.78 12.06
CA ARG A 142 16.38 -7.85 13.11
C ARG A 142 15.42 -8.48 14.11
N ALA A 143 14.47 -9.29 13.63
CA ALA A 143 13.54 -10.00 14.51
C ALA A 143 14.26 -10.99 15.43
N GLU A 144 15.16 -11.81 14.89
CA GLU A 144 15.99 -12.76 15.66
C GLU A 144 16.88 -12.06 16.69
N TYR A 145 17.51 -10.93 16.31
CA TYR A 145 18.32 -10.16 17.23
C TYR A 145 17.52 -9.65 18.43
N ASN A 146 16.32 -9.10 18.19
CA ASN A 146 15.43 -8.60 19.23
C ASN A 146 14.90 -9.70 20.17
N GLU A 147 14.80 -10.94 19.70
CA GLU A 147 14.39 -12.08 20.54
C GLU A 147 15.52 -12.61 21.44
N MET A 148 16.79 -12.27 21.13
CA MET A 148 17.95 -12.69 21.88
C MET A 148 18.38 -11.70 22.99
N GLU A 149 17.91 -10.44 22.95
CA GLU A 149 18.08 -9.43 23.99
C GLU A 149 17.06 -9.58 25.12
#